data_7502e32c321a8e467acadece998b269e
#
_entry.id   7502e32c321a8e467acadece998b269e
#
_cell.length_a   1.000
_cell.length_b   1.000
_cell.length_c   1.000
_cell.angle_alpha   90.00
_cell.angle_beta   90.00
_cell.angle_gamma   90.00
#
_symmetry.space_group_name_H-M   'P 1'
#
loop_
_entity.id
_entity.type
_entity.pdbx_description
1 polymer ?
#
loop_
_entity_poly.entity_id
_entity_poly.type
_entity_poly.pdbx_seq_one_letter_code
_entity_poly.pdbx_strand_id
1 'polypeptide(L)'
;MTAAPPRLWFDLASGAAGDMLLGALHGAGVPLDVLAAPVRGLGLGLDLRAAPTHRAGLAALAVTVTGIRTDAAAGPRGLSEVLGALPAAGPDPAVLAAARRVFTVLAEAEAAVHGVGVDEVHFHEVGAHDALADVLGVCAGLVHLVGAPGGGHVTATPPALGGGVVPTAHGRLPVPGPAVLELLRAARMPSRGGPVDLELLTPTGAALLTVWVDAWGPLPAGTVTATGTGAGTRDLPGHPNVVRAVLLDPAPDDTAGTEVLLEANVDDLDPRLWPDVVDGLLAAGAVDAWLTPIVMKRGRPAVALAALAPTTHAAAVRAAVFALTSTIGLRETTPVKRALARREVTLPLHGQPVRFKVSGPDGATVTPEYRDVAAAATAAGVPVRLVLQDAQALAARLRAGELPEA
;
A
#
# COMPACT_ATOMS: atom_id res chain seq x y z
N MET A 1 -16.23 6.24 -16.83
CA MET A 1 -15.07 5.50 -16.31
C MET A 1 -14.36 6.45 -15.35
N THR A 2 -14.45 6.21 -14.05
CA THR A 2 -13.63 6.95 -13.08
C THR A 2 -12.19 6.49 -13.28
N ALA A 3 -11.27 7.44 -13.57
CA ALA A 3 -9.85 7.15 -13.66
C ALA A 3 -9.40 6.49 -12.33
N ALA A 4 -8.51 5.51 -12.43
CA ALA A 4 -7.90 4.93 -11.24
C ALA A 4 -7.18 6.04 -10.46
N PRO A 5 -7.23 6.03 -9.12
CA PRO A 5 -6.57 7.06 -8.33
C PRO A 5 -5.06 7.05 -8.60
N PRO A 6 -4.42 8.22 -8.56
CA PRO A 6 -2.99 8.35 -8.80
C PRO A 6 -2.20 7.58 -7.74
N ARG A 7 -1.01 7.10 -8.10
CA ARG A 7 -0.06 6.47 -7.19
C ARG A 7 1.03 7.45 -6.80
N LEU A 8 1.39 7.45 -5.54
CA LEU A 8 2.49 8.23 -5.00
C LEU A 8 3.64 7.30 -4.59
N TRP A 9 4.84 7.60 -5.04
CA TRP A 9 6.04 6.90 -4.64
C TRP A 9 7.06 7.87 -4.04
N PHE A 10 7.66 7.45 -2.91
CA PHE A 10 8.73 8.21 -2.26
C PHE A 10 10.09 7.54 -2.45
N ASP A 11 11.07 8.33 -2.89
CA ASP A 11 12.48 7.96 -2.76
C ASP A 11 13.02 8.45 -1.41
N LEU A 12 13.36 7.51 -0.57
CA LEU A 12 13.84 7.73 0.79
C LEU A 12 15.33 7.42 0.92
N ALA A 13 16.09 7.63 -0.17
CA ALA A 13 17.54 7.41 -0.20
C ALA A 13 18.31 8.23 0.84
N SER A 14 17.72 9.32 1.31
CA SER A 14 18.23 10.20 2.36
C SER A 14 17.34 10.19 3.61
N GLY A 15 16.65 9.08 3.87
CA GLY A 15 15.71 8.98 4.99
C GLY A 15 14.44 9.78 4.79
N ALA A 16 13.83 10.24 5.89
CA ALA A 16 12.64 11.08 5.89
C ALA A 16 12.50 11.86 7.19
N ALA A 17 12.08 13.12 7.07
CA ALA A 17 11.61 13.96 8.16
C ALA A 17 10.34 14.70 7.71
N GLY A 18 9.58 15.25 8.63
CA GLY A 18 8.30 15.86 8.31
C GLY A 18 8.43 17.03 7.33
N ASP A 19 9.40 17.93 7.54
CA ASP A 19 9.74 19.06 6.67
C ASP A 19 10.09 18.61 5.24
N MET A 20 10.83 17.49 5.11
CA MET A 20 11.20 16.91 3.81
C MET A 20 9.96 16.37 3.07
N LEU A 21 9.07 15.68 3.77
CA LEU A 21 7.82 15.18 3.20
C LEU A 21 6.90 16.33 2.77
N LEU A 22 6.76 17.38 3.59
CA LEU A 22 6.01 18.60 3.24
C LEU A 22 6.55 19.24 1.97
N GLY A 23 7.87 19.43 1.89
CA GLY A 23 8.53 20.00 0.71
C GLY A 23 8.33 19.16 -0.54
N ALA A 24 8.42 17.82 -0.41
CA ALA A 24 8.22 16.90 -1.52
C ALA A 24 6.76 16.92 -2.02
N LEU A 25 5.77 16.92 -1.12
CA LEU A 25 4.35 17.00 -1.47
C LEU A 25 4.01 18.34 -2.14
N HIS A 26 4.51 19.45 -1.59
CA HIS A 26 4.31 20.78 -2.20
C HIS A 26 4.94 20.85 -3.60
N GLY A 27 6.15 20.35 -3.75
CA GLY A 27 6.83 20.25 -5.04
C GLY A 27 6.12 19.37 -6.06
N ALA A 28 5.41 18.34 -5.61
CA ALA A 28 4.60 17.46 -6.46
C ALA A 28 3.22 18.06 -6.82
N GLY A 29 2.94 19.31 -6.43
CA GLY A 29 1.75 20.05 -6.82
C GLY A 29 0.68 20.25 -5.76
N VAL A 30 0.89 19.78 -4.51
CA VAL A 30 -0.04 20.08 -3.42
C VAL A 30 0.04 21.58 -3.08
N PRO A 31 -1.07 22.32 -3.14
CA PRO A 31 -1.07 23.72 -2.75
C PRO A 31 -0.59 23.92 -1.31
N LEU A 32 0.25 24.92 -1.06
CA LEU A 32 0.76 25.19 0.30
C LEU A 32 -0.39 25.43 1.30
N ASP A 33 -1.46 26.05 0.86
CA ASP A 33 -2.64 26.28 1.68
C ASP A 33 -3.34 25.00 2.14
N VAL A 34 -3.30 23.92 1.35
CA VAL A 34 -3.82 22.59 1.75
C VAL A 34 -2.99 22.05 2.91
N LEU A 35 -1.66 22.16 2.83
CA LEU A 35 -0.75 21.71 3.90
C LEU A 35 -0.90 22.57 5.17
N ALA A 36 -1.03 23.88 5.00
CA ALA A 36 -1.03 24.86 6.09
C ALA A 36 -2.41 25.01 6.78
N ALA A 37 -3.51 24.73 6.09
CA ALA A 37 -4.85 24.92 6.65
C ALA A 37 -5.07 24.21 8.00
N PRO A 38 -4.76 22.90 8.17
CA PRO A 38 -4.94 22.24 9.46
C PRO A 38 -3.94 22.74 10.52
N VAL A 39 -2.77 23.20 10.10
CA VAL A 39 -1.77 23.78 11.02
C VAL A 39 -2.27 25.09 11.60
N ARG A 40 -2.79 25.99 10.76
CA ARG A 40 -3.42 27.25 11.19
C ARG A 40 -4.66 27.02 12.05
N GLY A 41 -5.43 25.98 11.71
CA GLY A 41 -6.64 25.58 12.45
C GLY A 41 -6.39 25.23 13.92
N LEU A 42 -5.17 24.82 14.31
CA LEU A 42 -4.81 24.57 15.70
C LEU A 42 -4.96 25.81 16.62
N GLY A 43 -5.02 27.01 16.06
CA GLY A 43 -5.14 28.26 16.84
C GLY A 43 -3.89 28.60 17.64
N LEU A 44 -2.75 27.96 17.36
CA LEU A 44 -1.47 28.18 18.05
C LEU A 44 -0.61 29.26 17.42
N GLY A 45 -1.11 29.94 16.38
CA GLY A 45 -0.35 30.94 15.62
C GLY A 45 0.71 30.36 14.68
N LEU A 46 0.64 29.02 14.44
CA LEU A 46 1.56 28.35 13.54
C LEU A 46 1.14 28.51 12.09
N ASP A 47 2.11 28.57 11.20
CA ASP A 47 1.90 28.54 9.74
C ASP A 47 3.06 27.84 9.05
N LEU A 48 2.89 27.49 7.76
CA LEU A 48 3.92 26.90 6.92
C LEU A 48 4.43 27.90 5.89
N ARG A 49 5.74 27.92 5.70
CA ARG A 49 6.40 28.71 4.65
C ARG A 49 7.26 27.80 3.79
N ALA A 50 7.07 27.85 2.47
CA ALA A 50 7.89 27.15 1.50
C ALA A 50 8.89 28.14 0.86
N ALA A 51 10.13 27.69 0.67
CA ALA A 51 11.17 28.45 -0.03
C ALA A 51 12.01 27.52 -0.91
N PRO A 52 12.39 27.96 -2.13
CA PRO A 52 13.33 27.21 -2.95
C PRO A 52 14.71 27.17 -2.29
N THR A 53 15.38 26.03 -2.40
CA THR A 53 16.71 25.80 -1.87
C THR A 53 17.47 24.79 -2.73
N HIS A 54 18.71 24.48 -2.37
CA HIS A 54 19.50 23.42 -2.99
C HIS A 54 20.09 22.51 -1.92
N ARG A 55 20.26 21.22 -2.25
CA ARG A 55 21.01 20.25 -1.45
C ARG A 55 21.94 19.48 -2.38
N ALA A 56 23.23 19.55 -2.13
CA ALA A 56 24.26 18.99 -3.01
C ALA A 56 24.02 19.30 -4.50
N GLY A 57 23.61 20.52 -4.82
CA GLY A 57 23.34 20.99 -6.18
C GLY A 57 21.96 20.65 -6.75
N LEU A 58 21.16 19.83 -6.09
CA LEU A 58 19.78 19.53 -6.50
C LEU A 58 18.83 20.62 -6.01
N ALA A 59 18.01 21.17 -6.91
CA ALA A 59 16.92 22.08 -6.55
C ALA A 59 15.86 21.35 -5.72
N ALA A 60 15.41 21.96 -4.64
CA ALA A 60 14.44 21.41 -3.71
C ALA A 60 13.60 22.52 -3.05
N LEU A 61 12.54 22.15 -2.36
CA LEU A 61 11.73 23.04 -1.54
C LEU A 61 11.99 22.75 -0.06
N ALA A 62 12.39 23.78 0.69
CA ALA A 62 12.41 23.73 2.14
C ALA A 62 11.08 24.27 2.66
N VAL A 63 10.39 23.46 3.48
CA VAL A 63 9.19 23.91 4.22
C VAL A 63 9.56 24.07 5.68
N THR A 64 9.22 25.22 6.25
CA THR A 64 9.50 25.54 7.64
C THR A 64 8.22 25.93 8.35
N VAL A 65 8.10 25.51 9.61
CA VAL A 65 7.03 25.95 10.50
C VAL A 65 7.40 27.34 11.04
N THR A 66 6.48 28.29 10.93
CA THR A 66 6.62 29.66 11.45
C THR A 66 5.64 29.90 12.59
N GLY A 67 5.86 30.96 13.37
CA GLY A 67 5.01 31.31 14.51
C GLY A 67 5.29 30.48 15.78
N ILE A 68 6.36 29.67 15.79
CA ILE A 68 6.77 28.95 16.98
C ILE A 68 7.17 29.94 18.06
N ARG A 69 6.45 29.91 19.18
CA ARG A 69 6.76 30.76 20.34
C ARG A 69 7.89 30.14 21.15
N THR A 70 8.87 30.96 21.50
CA THR A 70 10.06 30.55 22.26
C THR A 70 9.83 30.59 23.78
N ASP A 71 8.63 30.98 24.25
CA ASP A 71 8.31 31.01 25.65
C ASP A 71 8.27 29.55 26.21
N ALA A 72 9.08 29.34 27.22
CA ALA A 72 9.38 28.06 27.89
C ALA A 72 8.17 27.36 28.55
N ALA A 73 6.94 27.70 28.21
CA ALA A 73 5.71 27.11 28.75
C ALA A 73 5.20 25.92 27.97
N ALA A 74 5.83 25.55 26.85
CA ALA A 74 5.48 24.31 26.13
C ALA A 74 6.37 23.16 26.65
N GLY A 75 6.05 22.65 27.83
CA GLY A 75 6.62 21.42 28.35
C GLY A 75 6.23 20.20 27.50
N PRO A 76 6.81 19.04 27.80
CA PRO A 76 6.48 17.80 27.09
C PRO A 76 4.98 17.57 27.11
N ARG A 77 4.36 17.36 25.95
CA ARG A 77 2.92 17.10 25.83
C ARG A 77 2.66 15.59 25.85
N GLY A 78 1.72 15.17 26.67
CA GLY A 78 1.24 13.79 26.65
C GLY A 78 0.40 13.48 25.40
N LEU A 79 0.25 12.19 25.07
CA LEU A 79 -0.55 11.76 23.94
C LEU A 79 -1.99 12.28 24.01
N SER A 80 -2.63 12.21 25.17
CA SER A 80 -4.00 12.69 25.37
C SER A 80 -4.18 14.18 25.06
N GLU A 81 -3.19 14.99 25.42
CA GLU A 81 -3.18 16.42 25.17
C GLU A 81 -3.02 16.73 23.66
N VAL A 82 -2.10 16.03 22.99
CA VAL A 82 -1.93 16.13 21.53
C VAL A 82 -3.22 15.70 20.82
N LEU A 83 -3.80 14.57 21.16
CA LEU A 83 -5.03 14.07 20.56
C LEU A 83 -6.24 14.99 20.84
N GLY A 84 -6.27 15.64 22.01
CA GLY A 84 -7.29 16.63 22.37
C GLY A 84 -7.19 17.93 21.56
N ALA A 85 -6.00 18.29 21.08
CA ALA A 85 -5.80 19.48 20.24
C ALA A 85 -6.15 19.28 18.75
N LEU A 86 -6.10 18.04 18.24
CA LEU A 86 -6.32 17.74 16.82
C LEU A 86 -7.68 18.23 16.27
N PRO A 87 -8.83 18.13 16.97
CA PRO A 87 -10.11 18.58 16.43
C PRO A 87 -10.12 20.07 16.02
N ALA A 88 -9.30 20.90 16.64
CA ALA A 88 -9.17 22.31 16.27
C ALA A 88 -8.52 22.50 14.89
N ALA A 89 -7.75 21.51 14.40
CA ALA A 89 -7.02 21.60 13.15
C ALA A 89 -7.90 21.70 11.90
N GLY A 90 -9.19 21.37 12.00
CA GLY A 90 -10.12 21.53 10.89
C GLY A 90 -11.10 20.37 10.76
N PRO A 91 -12.05 20.49 9.83
CA PRO A 91 -13.17 19.55 9.72
C PRO A 91 -12.87 18.27 8.93
N ASP A 92 -11.70 18.12 8.25
CA ASP A 92 -11.48 16.92 7.44
C ASP A 92 -11.25 15.67 8.32
N PRO A 93 -12.24 14.74 8.38
CA PRO A 93 -12.14 13.55 9.24
C PRO A 93 -10.98 12.61 8.84
N ALA A 94 -10.62 12.54 7.54
CA ALA A 94 -9.57 11.67 7.07
C ALA A 94 -8.19 12.17 7.52
N VAL A 95 -7.97 13.48 7.46
CA VAL A 95 -6.75 14.13 7.97
C VAL A 95 -6.61 13.91 9.48
N LEU A 96 -7.69 14.14 10.24
CA LEU A 96 -7.69 13.97 11.69
C LEU A 96 -7.46 12.51 12.09
N ALA A 97 -8.09 11.55 11.40
CA ALA A 97 -7.92 10.12 11.65
C ALA A 97 -6.47 9.68 11.37
N ALA A 98 -5.89 10.13 10.25
CA ALA A 98 -4.51 9.84 9.91
C ALA A 98 -3.51 10.43 10.92
N ALA A 99 -3.65 11.72 11.26
CA ALA A 99 -2.81 12.37 12.24
C ALA A 99 -2.89 11.71 13.62
N ARG A 100 -4.10 11.36 14.07
CA ARG A 100 -4.32 10.61 15.31
C ARG A 100 -3.55 9.29 15.29
N ARG A 101 -3.60 8.54 14.18
CA ARG A 101 -2.89 7.27 14.03
C ARG A 101 -1.36 7.47 14.07
N VAL A 102 -0.83 8.52 13.43
CA VAL A 102 0.60 8.85 13.47
C VAL A 102 1.07 9.12 14.90
N PHE A 103 0.35 9.96 15.67
CA PHE A 103 0.72 10.22 17.06
C PHE A 103 0.55 9.01 17.97
N THR A 104 -0.42 8.14 17.69
CA THR A 104 -0.61 6.89 18.46
C THR A 104 0.57 5.94 18.29
N VAL A 105 0.98 5.65 17.03
CA VAL A 105 2.12 4.74 16.80
C VAL A 105 3.43 5.30 17.33
N LEU A 106 3.57 6.62 17.32
CA LEU A 106 4.72 7.30 17.88
C LEU A 106 4.76 7.17 19.41
N ALA A 107 3.61 7.37 20.09
CA ALA A 107 3.49 7.20 21.52
C ALA A 107 3.70 5.72 21.95
N GLU A 108 3.22 4.76 21.17
CA GLU A 108 3.47 3.34 21.39
C GLU A 108 4.97 3.01 21.34
N ALA A 109 5.70 3.60 20.38
CA ALA A 109 7.14 3.42 20.27
C ALA A 109 7.89 4.04 21.45
N GLU A 110 7.54 5.26 21.85
CA GLU A 110 8.11 5.93 23.03
C GLU A 110 7.79 5.16 24.33
N ALA A 111 6.56 4.68 24.50
CA ALA A 111 6.14 3.86 25.62
C ALA A 111 7.01 2.59 25.75
N ALA A 112 7.25 1.91 24.62
CA ALA A 112 8.11 0.73 24.58
C ALA A 112 9.56 1.04 24.95
N VAL A 113 10.10 2.17 24.51
CA VAL A 113 11.46 2.63 24.83
C VAL A 113 11.61 2.97 26.31
N HIS A 114 10.62 3.62 26.90
CA HIS A 114 10.65 4.07 28.28
C HIS A 114 10.15 3.02 29.28
N GLY A 115 9.51 1.95 28.82
CA GLY A 115 8.93 0.91 29.68
C GLY A 115 7.74 1.41 30.50
N VAL A 116 6.95 2.35 29.97
CA VAL A 116 5.79 2.96 30.62
C VAL A 116 4.51 2.68 29.84
N GLY A 117 3.35 3.01 30.39
CA GLY A 117 2.08 2.98 29.68
C GLY A 117 2.01 4.06 28.58
N VAL A 118 1.26 3.82 27.50
CA VAL A 118 1.12 4.78 26.39
C VAL A 118 0.52 6.10 26.88
N ASP A 119 -0.36 6.08 27.86
CA ASP A 119 -0.97 7.27 28.45
C ASP A 119 -0.02 8.06 29.37
N GLU A 120 1.09 7.44 29.78
CA GLU A 120 2.12 8.05 30.64
C GLU A 120 3.27 8.65 29.82
N VAL A 121 3.23 8.48 28.50
CA VAL A 121 4.28 9.00 27.60
C VAL A 121 4.25 10.53 27.56
N HIS A 122 5.43 11.10 27.73
CA HIS A 122 5.68 12.51 27.45
C HIS A 122 6.60 12.63 26.22
N PHE A 123 6.14 13.28 25.19
CA PHE A 123 6.93 13.56 23.99
C PHE A 123 8.04 14.56 24.30
N HIS A 124 9.28 14.11 24.36
CA HIS A 124 10.44 14.94 24.65
C HIS A 124 10.96 15.67 23.41
N GLU A 125 10.93 15.01 22.24
CA GLU A 125 11.45 15.51 20.98
C GLU A 125 10.33 15.79 19.94
N VAL A 126 9.19 15.15 20.08
CA VAL A 126 8.10 15.12 19.09
C VAL A 126 6.86 15.91 19.52
N GLY A 127 6.76 16.32 20.78
CA GLY A 127 5.66 17.16 21.30
C GLY A 127 5.79 18.65 20.97
N ALA A 128 6.85 19.03 20.29
CA ALA A 128 7.06 20.41 19.84
C ALA A 128 6.03 20.80 18.75
N HIS A 129 5.76 22.09 18.64
CA HIS A 129 4.79 22.66 17.72
C HIS A 129 5.11 22.34 16.24
N ASP A 130 6.38 22.13 15.90
CA ASP A 130 6.86 21.72 14.58
C ASP A 130 6.38 20.32 14.22
N ALA A 131 6.48 19.35 15.14
CA ALA A 131 6.00 17.99 14.88
C ALA A 131 4.47 17.93 14.68
N LEU A 132 3.70 18.75 15.41
CA LEU A 132 2.25 18.88 15.17
C LEU A 132 1.97 19.43 13.76
N ALA A 133 2.70 20.44 13.35
CA ALA A 133 2.55 21.07 12.04
C ALA A 133 2.97 20.10 10.91
N ASP A 134 4.09 19.41 11.08
CA ASP A 134 4.59 18.41 10.12
C ASP A 134 3.59 17.28 9.91
N VAL A 135 3.13 16.66 10.99
CA VAL A 135 2.18 15.54 10.92
C VAL A 135 0.87 15.97 10.26
N LEU A 136 0.28 17.08 10.70
CA LEU A 136 -0.98 17.57 10.15
C LEU A 136 -0.85 17.97 8.68
N GLY A 137 0.21 18.71 8.34
CA GLY A 137 0.44 19.15 6.97
C GLY A 137 0.70 17.98 6.02
N VAL A 138 1.55 17.00 6.41
CA VAL A 138 1.81 15.81 5.60
C VAL A 138 0.53 14.98 5.43
N CYS A 139 -0.24 14.75 6.50
CA CYS A 139 -1.52 14.06 6.41
C CYS A 139 -2.51 14.76 5.47
N ALA A 140 -2.61 16.09 5.54
CA ALA A 140 -3.47 16.84 4.63
C ALA A 140 -3.03 16.74 3.17
N GLY A 141 -1.73 16.82 2.91
CA GLY A 141 -1.18 16.66 1.56
C GLY A 141 -1.42 15.27 0.98
N LEU A 142 -1.25 14.23 1.78
CA LEU A 142 -1.47 12.85 1.35
C LEU A 142 -2.96 12.55 1.14
N VAL A 143 -3.85 13.01 2.04
CA VAL A 143 -5.30 12.90 1.83
C VAL A 143 -5.71 13.62 0.54
N HIS A 144 -5.16 14.80 0.26
CA HIS A 144 -5.44 15.58 -0.96
C HIS A 144 -5.04 14.81 -2.23
N LEU A 145 -3.90 14.12 -2.24
CA LEU A 145 -3.38 13.42 -3.43
C LEU A 145 -3.99 12.04 -3.63
N VAL A 146 -4.09 11.25 -2.57
CA VAL A 146 -4.36 9.81 -2.66
C VAL A 146 -5.49 9.32 -1.77
N GLY A 147 -6.12 10.20 -1.00
CA GLY A 147 -7.20 9.83 -0.07
C GLY A 147 -6.67 9.27 1.26
N ALA A 148 -7.51 8.50 1.97
CA ALA A 148 -7.17 7.95 3.28
C ALA A 148 -6.06 6.89 3.23
N PRO A 149 -5.30 6.68 4.34
CA PRO A 149 -4.28 5.63 4.42
C PRO A 149 -4.85 4.22 4.18
N GLY A 150 -4.03 3.33 3.60
CA GLY A 150 -4.39 1.92 3.37
C GLY A 150 -5.12 1.67 2.05
N GLY A 151 -5.19 2.67 1.17
CA GLY A 151 -5.77 2.53 -0.17
C GLY A 151 -4.89 1.83 -1.20
N GLY A 152 -3.66 1.46 -0.85
CA GLY A 152 -2.69 0.83 -1.78
C GLY A 152 -2.03 1.81 -2.75
N HIS A 153 -2.10 3.11 -2.47
CA HIS A 153 -1.67 4.16 -3.39
C HIS A 153 -0.32 4.78 -3.07
N VAL A 154 0.21 4.54 -1.86
CA VAL A 154 1.50 5.09 -1.41
C VAL A 154 2.53 3.98 -1.32
N THR A 155 3.61 4.12 -2.08
CA THR A 155 4.75 3.19 -2.05
C THR A 155 6.06 3.95 -1.82
N ALA A 156 7.11 3.28 -1.37
CA ALA A 156 8.39 3.93 -1.11
C ALA A 156 9.57 2.97 -1.21
N THR A 157 10.78 3.52 -1.43
CA THR A 157 12.01 2.74 -1.19
C THR A 157 12.21 2.52 0.31
N PRO A 158 12.90 1.45 0.73
CA PRO A 158 13.36 1.32 2.11
C PRO A 158 14.16 2.56 2.55
N PRO A 159 13.81 3.23 3.67
CA PRO A 159 14.47 4.45 4.10
C PRO A 159 15.91 4.21 4.56
N ALA A 160 16.79 5.16 4.26
CA ALA A 160 18.10 5.24 4.85
C ALA A 160 17.99 5.78 6.28
N LEU A 161 18.61 5.09 7.23
CA LEU A 161 18.55 5.44 8.66
C LEU A 161 19.59 6.49 9.06
N GLY A 162 20.71 6.53 8.29
CA GLY A 162 21.89 7.26 8.71
C GLY A 162 22.82 6.45 9.60
N GLY A 163 23.60 7.15 10.42
CA GLY A 163 24.55 6.56 11.35
C GLY A 163 25.06 7.57 12.37
N GLY A 164 26.10 7.20 13.11
CA GLY A 164 26.73 8.10 14.08
C GLY A 164 25.93 8.23 15.39
N VAL A 165 25.93 9.44 15.94
CA VAL A 165 25.35 9.75 17.26
C VAL A 165 24.63 11.09 17.21
N VAL A 166 23.43 11.17 17.79
CA VAL A 166 22.62 12.37 17.90
C VAL A 166 22.50 12.82 19.37
N PRO A 167 22.60 14.12 19.68
CA PRO A 167 22.28 14.64 21.00
C PRO A 167 20.76 14.66 21.18
N THR A 168 20.29 14.14 22.29
CA THR A 168 18.86 14.06 22.67
C THR A 168 18.67 14.54 24.10
N ALA A 169 17.41 14.63 24.55
CA ALA A 169 17.08 14.91 25.97
C ALA A 169 17.65 13.83 26.93
N HIS A 170 17.91 12.62 26.44
CA HIS A 170 18.48 11.49 27.19
C HIS A 170 20.01 11.36 27.06
N GLY A 171 20.67 12.42 26.55
CA GLY A 171 22.11 12.42 26.25
C GLY A 171 22.39 12.05 24.80
N ARG A 172 23.57 11.46 24.54
CA ARG A 172 23.98 11.11 23.17
C ARG A 172 23.53 9.69 22.85
N LEU A 173 22.64 9.55 21.90
CA LEU A 173 22.13 8.25 21.45
C LEU A 173 22.71 7.85 20.08
N PRO A 174 22.95 6.54 19.85
CA PRO A 174 23.33 6.06 18.53
C PRO A 174 22.19 6.22 17.53
N VAL A 175 22.52 6.42 16.25
CA VAL A 175 21.58 6.44 15.13
C VAL A 175 21.56 5.06 14.46
N PRO A 176 20.38 4.46 14.24
CA PRO A 176 19.03 4.98 14.53
C PRO A 176 18.70 5.00 16.03
N GLY A 177 17.95 6.02 16.45
CA GLY A 177 17.47 6.15 17.83
C GLY A 177 16.48 5.04 18.22
N PRO A 178 16.32 4.80 19.56
CA PRO A 178 15.46 3.70 20.07
C PRO A 178 14.01 3.77 19.57
N ALA A 179 13.39 4.95 19.54
CA ALA A 179 12.02 5.12 19.06
C ALA A 179 11.88 4.77 17.56
N VAL A 180 12.86 5.15 16.73
CA VAL A 180 12.90 4.76 15.31
C VAL A 180 12.98 3.24 15.18
N LEU A 181 13.83 2.57 15.97
CA LEU A 181 13.95 1.10 15.93
C LEU A 181 12.64 0.42 16.32
N GLU A 182 11.93 0.93 17.32
CA GLU A 182 10.62 0.39 17.70
C GLU A 182 9.56 0.57 16.62
N LEU A 183 9.50 1.73 15.96
CA LEU A 183 8.63 1.97 14.81
C LEU A 183 8.93 1.00 13.66
N LEU A 184 10.21 0.83 13.30
CA LEU A 184 10.63 -0.12 12.27
C LEU A 184 10.22 -1.55 12.62
N ARG A 185 10.45 -1.97 13.87
CA ARG A 185 10.10 -3.32 14.35
C ARG A 185 8.59 -3.57 14.31
N ALA A 186 7.80 -2.63 14.84
CA ALA A 186 6.35 -2.76 14.93
C ALA A 186 5.70 -2.81 13.52
N ALA A 187 6.16 -1.94 12.61
CA ALA A 187 5.67 -1.88 11.24
C ALA A 187 6.30 -2.91 10.30
N ARG A 188 7.29 -3.69 10.76
CA ARG A 188 8.13 -4.54 9.88
C ARG A 188 8.68 -3.78 8.68
N MET A 189 9.05 -2.54 8.89
CA MET A 189 9.52 -1.64 7.84
C MET A 189 10.93 -2.04 7.39
N PRO A 190 11.14 -2.40 6.11
CA PRO A 190 12.48 -2.61 5.59
C PRO A 190 13.27 -1.31 5.62
N SER A 191 14.53 -1.37 5.95
CA SER A 191 15.39 -0.18 6.08
C SER A 191 16.84 -0.51 5.75
N ARG A 192 17.67 0.51 5.61
CA ARG A 192 19.12 0.37 5.39
C ARG A 192 19.90 1.37 6.24
N GLY A 193 21.05 0.98 6.75
CA GLY A 193 21.99 1.88 7.45
C GLY A 193 22.71 2.84 6.48
N GLY A 194 23.43 3.82 7.02
CA GLY A 194 24.18 4.81 6.24
C GLY A 194 23.28 5.73 5.40
N PRO A 195 23.79 6.45 4.41
CA PRO A 195 25.18 6.49 3.95
C PRO A 195 26.07 7.52 4.69
N VAL A 196 25.51 8.26 5.64
CA VAL A 196 26.23 9.31 6.37
C VAL A 196 26.07 9.14 7.88
N ASP A 197 27.01 9.71 8.66
CA ASP A 197 26.96 9.71 10.12
C ASP A 197 26.08 10.86 10.65
N LEU A 198 24.79 10.75 10.33
CA LEU A 198 23.74 11.67 10.72
C LEU A 198 22.43 10.90 10.80
N GLU A 199 21.50 11.33 11.66
CA GLU A 199 20.12 10.86 11.65
C GLU A 199 19.43 11.33 10.37
N LEU A 200 19.07 10.37 9.51
CA LEU A 200 18.37 10.61 8.24
C LEU A 200 16.86 10.30 8.37
N LEU A 201 16.51 9.27 9.15
CA LEU A 201 15.13 8.96 9.44
C LEU A 201 14.79 9.42 10.86
N THR A 202 13.97 10.46 10.95
CA THR A 202 13.50 10.98 12.26
C THR A 202 12.33 10.15 12.81
N PRO A 203 12.05 10.17 14.13
CA PRO A 203 10.87 9.50 14.69
C PRO A 203 9.56 9.94 14.02
N THR A 204 9.37 11.23 13.78
CA THR A 204 8.19 11.77 13.06
C THR A 204 8.10 11.24 11.63
N GLY A 205 9.22 11.23 10.90
CA GLY A 205 9.28 10.66 9.56
C GLY A 205 8.93 9.16 9.55
N ALA A 206 9.51 8.39 10.48
CA ALA A 206 9.24 6.96 10.61
C ALA A 206 7.76 6.67 10.92
N ALA A 207 7.15 7.45 11.83
CA ALA A 207 5.73 7.29 12.17
C ALA A 207 4.80 7.62 10.99
N LEU A 208 5.10 8.69 10.24
CA LEU A 208 4.37 9.03 9.01
C LEU A 208 4.46 7.90 7.98
N LEU A 209 5.66 7.37 7.74
CA LEU A 209 5.85 6.25 6.80
C LEU A 209 5.13 4.99 7.27
N THR A 210 5.11 4.69 8.58
CA THR A 210 4.38 3.56 9.15
C THR A 210 2.88 3.60 8.85
N VAL A 211 2.30 4.79 8.83
CA VAL A 211 0.85 4.96 8.63
C VAL A 211 0.49 5.01 7.14
N TRP A 212 1.36 5.55 6.31
CA TRP A 212 1.00 5.90 4.93
C TRP A 212 1.56 4.98 3.86
N VAL A 213 2.70 4.32 4.10
CA VAL A 213 3.31 3.46 3.06
C VAL A 213 2.65 2.10 3.05
N ASP A 214 2.01 1.77 1.93
CA ASP A 214 1.30 0.50 1.72
C ASP A 214 2.24 -0.62 1.28
N ALA A 215 3.30 -0.28 0.50
CA ALA A 215 4.27 -1.26 0.03
C ALA A 215 5.66 -0.62 -0.19
N TRP A 216 6.70 -1.45 -0.04
CA TRP A 216 8.10 -1.06 -0.16
C TRP A 216 8.71 -1.64 -1.42
N GLY A 217 9.36 -0.80 -2.22
CA GLY A 217 9.99 -1.24 -3.46
C GLY A 217 10.49 -0.12 -4.36
N PRO A 218 10.97 -0.48 -5.55
CA PRO A 218 11.38 0.48 -6.58
C PRO A 218 10.18 1.29 -7.08
N LEU A 219 10.46 2.33 -7.86
CA LEU A 219 9.42 3.10 -8.56
C LEU A 219 8.51 2.16 -9.36
N PRO A 220 7.20 2.16 -9.09
CA PRO A 220 6.26 1.30 -9.83
C PRO A 220 6.14 1.74 -11.28
N ALA A 221 5.63 0.83 -12.13
CA ALA A 221 5.31 1.15 -13.52
C ALA A 221 4.17 2.18 -13.59
N GLY A 222 4.27 3.14 -14.50
CA GLY A 222 3.26 4.18 -14.70
C GLY A 222 3.81 5.37 -15.48
N THR A 223 2.95 6.32 -15.79
CA THR A 223 3.35 7.59 -16.40
C THR A 223 3.56 8.62 -15.29
N VAL A 224 4.77 9.17 -15.17
CA VAL A 224 5.05 10.23 -14.21
C VAL A 224 4.28 11.50 -14.59
N THR A 225 3.43 11.96 -13.70
CA THR A 225 2.59 13.16 -13.91
C THR A 225 3.09 14.36 -13.14
N ALA A 226 3.72 14.14 -11.97
CA ALA A 226 4.34 15.22 -11.19
C ALA A 226 5.50 14.68 -10.36
N THR A 227 6.44 15.56 -10.01
CA THR A 227 7.55 15.26 -9.10
C THR A 227 7.77 16.40 -8.15
N GLY A 228 8.15 16.08 -6.92
CA GLY A 228 8.54 17.08 -5.92
C GLY A 228 9.76 16.65 -5.15
N THR A 229 10.60 17.61 -4.78
CA THR A 229 11.80 17.37 -3.98
C THR A 229 11.75 18.25 -2.73
N GLY A 230 11.66 17.61 -1.57
CA GLY A 230 11.68 18.28 -0.27
C GLY A 230 13.05 18.21 0.38
N ALA A 231 13.53 19.34 0.84
CA ALA A 231 14.86 19.49 1.43
C ALA A 231 14.82 19.35 2.94
N GLY A 232 15.69 18.52 3.50
CA GLY A 232 15.97 18.54 4.93
C GLY A 232 16.75 19.79 5.34
N THR A 233 16.73 20.11 6.62
CA THR A 233 17.33 21.33 7.19
C THR A 233 18.85 21.38 6.94
N ARG A 234 19.56 20.24 6.99
CA ARG A 234 21.02 20.21 6.87
C ARG A 234 21.46 20.03 5.42
N ASP A 235 22.47 20.84 5.02
CA ASP A 235 23.19 20.64 3.77
C ASP A 235 24.41 19.76 4.04
N LEU A 236 24.50 18.64 3.32
CA LEU A 236 25.52 17.63 3.52
C LEU A 236 26.44 17.58 2.29
N PRO A 237 27.73 17.83 2.44
CA PRO A 237 28.66 17.76 1.32
C PRO A 237 28.64 16.38 0.66
N GLY A 238 28.39 16.37 -0.65
CA GLY A 238 28.38 15.12 -1.45
C GLY A 238 27.19 14.19 -1.23
N HIS A 239 26.23 14.54 -0.38
CA HIS A 239 25.02 13.78 -0.17
C HIS A 239 23.76 14.66 -0.19
N PRO A 240 22.85 14.50 -1.16
CA PRO A 240 21.65 15.31 -1.26
C PRO A 240 20.65 14.90 -0.17
N ASN A 241 20.54 15.74 0.87
CA ASN A 241 19.58 15.53 1.96
C ASN A 241 18.16 15.92 1.52
N VAL A 242 17.53 15.05 0.73
CA VAL A 242 16.21 15.30 0.13
C VAL A 242 15.34 14.04 0.14
N VAL A 243 14.02 14.23 0.21
CA VAL A 243 13.00 13.27 -0.16
C VAL A 243 12.45 13.64 -1.53
N ARG A 244 12.28 12.64 -2.41
CA ARG A 244 11.59 12.86 -3.69
C ARG A 244 10.22 12.19 -3.66
N ALA A 245 9.18 12.92 -4.02
CA ALA A 245 7.85 12.41 -4.30
C ALA A 245 7.65 12.32 -5.81
N VAL A 246 7.13 11.21 -6.28
CA VAL A 246 6.79 10.99 -7.69
C VAL A 246 5.32 10.58 -7.76
N LEU A 247 4.51 11.38 -8.44
CA LEU A 247 3.11 11.08 -8.71
C LEU A 247 3.01 10.41 -10.07
N LEU A 248 2.27 9.31 -10.12
CA LEU A 248 2.13 8.48 -11.31
C LEU A 248 0.66 8.20 -11.60
N ASP A 249 0.30 8.33 -12.87
CA ASP A 249 -0.87 7.63 -13.37
C ASP A 249 -0.51 6.16 -13.56
N PRO A 250 -1.30 5.22 -12.99
CA PRO A 250 -1.06 3.81 -13.21
C PRO A 250 -1.06 3.49 -14.70
N ALA A 251 -0.17 2.58 -15.13
CA ALA A 251 -0.21 2.11 -16.51
C ALA A 251 -1.60 1.55 -16.82
N PRO A 252 -2.16 1.75 -18.01
CA PRO A 252 -3.51 1.30 -18.38
C PRO A 252 -3.77 -0.20 -18.13
N ASP A 253 -2.72 -0.99 -18.01
CA ASP A 253 -2.74 -2.44 -17.78
C ASP A 253 -2.20 -2.86 -16.39
N ASP A 254 -2.14 -1.95 -15.41
CA ASP A 254 -1.49 -2.21 -14.11
C ASP A 254 -2.35 -3.03 -13.12
N THR A 255 -3.05 -4.03 -13.64
CA THR A 255 -3.36 -5.25 -12.88
C THR A 255 -2.12 -6.18 -12.81
N ALA A 256 -1.00 -5.76 -13.39
CA ALA A 256 0.28 -6.44 -13.33
C ALA A 256 0.86 -6.34 -11.91
N GLY A 257 0.92 -7.47 -11.20
CA GLY A 257 1.56 -7.57 -9.90
C GLY A 257 0.64 -7.82 -8.71
N THR A 258 -0.67 -7.91 -8.91
CA THR A 258 -1.60 -8.27 -7.83
C THR A 258 -1.73 -9.79 -7.63
N GLU A 259 -1.14 -10.60 -8.49
CA GLU A 259 -1.20 -12.06 -8.43
C GLU A 259 0.21 -12.67 -8.41
N VAL A 260 0.34 -13.76 -7.68
CA VAL A 260 1.53 -14.60 -7.60
C VAL A 260 1.21 -15.94 -8.23
N LEU A 261 2.05 -16.41 -9.13
CA LEU A 261 2.03 -17.76 -9.67
C LEU A 261 2.92 -18.64 -8.79
N LEU A 262 2.31 -19.65 -8.18
CA LEU A 262 2.98 -20.67 -7.38
C LEU A 262 3.06 -21.95 -8.22
N GLU A 263 4.24 -22.55 -8.39
CA GLU A 263 4.45 -23.75 -9.20
C GLU A 263 5.28 -24.79 -8.44
N ALA A 264 4.84 -26.04 -8.49
CA ALA A 264 5.55 -27.18 -7.95
C ALA A 264 5.54 -28.35 -8.92
N ASN A 265 6.67 -29.08 -9.04
CA ASN A 265 6.73 -30.33 -9.79
C ASN A 265 6.63 -31.49 -8.81
N VAL A 266 5.67 -32.40 -9.03
CA VAL A 266 5.33 -33.51 -8.13
C VAL A 266 5.35 -34.82 -8.93
N ASP A 267 6.18 -35.79 -8.53
CA ASP A 267 6.37 -37.07 -9.21
C ASP A 267 5.95 -38.31 -8.36
N ASP A 268 5.42 -38.07 -7.16
CA ASP A 268 5.13 -39.10 -6.18
C ASP A 268 3.77 -38.98 -5.46
N LEU A 269 2.87 -38.09 -5.97
CA LEU A 269 1.51 -38.00 -5.45
C LEU A 269 0.56 -38.97 -6.15
N ASP A 270 -0.32 -39.63 -5.38
CA ASP A 270 -1.38 -40.47 -5.94
C ASP A 270 -2.30 -39.64 -6.86
N PRO A 271 -2.44 -39.99 -8.15
CA PRO A 271 -3.25 -39.22 -9.09
C PRO A 271 -4.71 -39.01 -8.68
N ARG A 272 -5.26 -39.83 -7.82
CA ARG A 272 -6.63 -39.68 -7.30
C ARG A 272 -6.83 -38.47 -6.40
N LEU A 273 -5.74 -37.92 -5.84
CA LEU A 273 -5.78 -36.76 -4.94
C LEU A 273 -5.80 -35.43 -5.68
N TRP A 274 -5.49 -35.41 -6.96
CA TRP A 274 -5.38 -34.14 -7.71
C TRP A 274 -6.66 -33.28 -7.71
N PRO A 275 -7.88 -33.86 -7.84
CA PRO A 275 -9.11 -33.07 -7.73
C PRO A 275 -9.22 -32.33 -6.38
N ASP A 276 -8.95 -33.06 -5.28
CA ASP A 276 -9.00 -32.48 -3.93
C ASP A 276 -7.91 -31.41 -3.71
N VAL A 277 -6.73 -31.60 -4.32
CA VAL A 277 -5.65 -30.58 -4.29
C VAL A 277 -6.12 -29.31 -4.99
N VAL A 278 -6.66 -29.39 -6.21
CA VAL A 278 -7.14 -28.23 -6.95
C VAL A 278 -8.25 -27.50 -6.19
N ASP A 279 -9.22 -28.24 -5.67
CA ASP A 279 -10.33 -27.67 -4.89
C ASP A 279 -9.83 -27.01 -3.59
N GLY A 280 -8.87 -27.64 -2.91
CA GLY A 280 -8.26 -27.08 -1.70
C GLY A 280 -7.47 -25.79 -1.96
N LEU A 281 -6.78 -25.68 -3.10
CA LEU A 281 -6.09 -24.45 -3.48
C LEU A 281 -7.06 -23.30 -3.80
N LEU A 282 -8.16 -23.61 -4.50
CA LEU A 282 -9.22 -22.63 -4.77
C LEU A 282 -9.89 -22.18 -3.46
N ALA A 283 -10.13 -23.11 -2.52
CA ALA A 283 -10.67 -22.80 -1.20
C ALA A 283 -9.70 -21.95 -0.35
N ALA A 284 -8.38 -22.11 -0.53
CA ALA A 284 -7.36 -21.29 0.12
C ALA A 284 -7.22 -19.88 -0.47
N GLY A 285 -7.96 -19.56 -1.54
CA GLY A 285 -7.99 -18.23 -2.17
C GLY A 285 -7.22 -18.12 -3.48
N ALA A 286 -6.83 -19.24 -4.11
CA ALA A 286 -6.34 -19.18 -5.49
C ALA A 286 -7.49 -18.78 -6.44
N VAL A 287 -7.19 -17.90 -7.40
CA VAL A 287 -8.14 -17.48 -8.44
C VAL A 287 -8.20 -18.49 -9.59
N ASP A 288 -7.14 -19.27 -9.75
CA ASP A 288 -7.05 -20.37 -10.70
C ASP A 288 -6.03 -21.41 -10.23
N ALA A 289 -6.24 -22.68 -10.58
CA ALA A 289 -5.31 -23.76 -10.32
C ALA A 289 -5.42 -24.82 -11.43
N TRP A 290 -4.26 -25.29 -11.91
CA TRP A 290 -4.22 -26.27 -13.00
C TRP A 290 -3.06 -27.23 -12.90
N LEU A 291 -3.16 -28.31 -13.67
CA LEU A 291 -2.21 -29.40 -13.72
C LEU A 291 -1.65 -29.53 -15.13
N THR A 292 -0.32 -29.61 -15.25
CA THR A 292 0.36 -29.85 -16.52
C THR A 292 1.16 -31.15 -16.42
N PRO A 293 0.85 -32.19 -17.23
CA PRO A 293 1.68 -33.41 -17.29
C PRO A 293 3.09 -33.08 -17.79
N ILE A 294 4.09 -33.58 -17.07
CA ILE A 294 5.51 -33.40 -17.41
C ILE A 294 6.28 -34.71 -17.27
N VAL A 295 7.46 -34.74 -17.85
CA VAL A 295 8.44 -35.81 -17.61
C VAL A 295 9.65 -35.21 -16.91
N MET A 296 9.95 -35.67 -15.71
CA MET A 296 11.08 -35.22 -14.91
C MET A 296 12.37 -36.04 -15.24
N LYS A 297 13.48 -35.65 -14.61
CA LYS A 297 14.75 -36.36 -14.72
C LYS A 297 14.56 -37.85 -14.52
N ARG A 298 15.37 -38.67 -15.20
CA ARG A 298 15.29 -40.17 -15.23
C ARG A 298 14.00 -40.70 -15.84
N GLY A 299 13.29 -39.93 -16.68
CA GLY A 299 12.09 -40.37 -17.38
C GLY A 299 10.86 -40.55 -16.48
N ARG A 300 10.78 -39.95 -15.30
CA ARG A 300 9.64 -40.10 -14.39
C ARG A 300 8.45 -39.25 -14.85
N PRO A 301 7.28 -39.89 -15.07
CA PRO A 301 6.04 -39.15 -15.23
C PRO A 301 5.75 -38.32 -13.97
N ALA A 302 5.33 -37.09 -14.15
CA ALA A 302 5.04 -36.17 -13.06
C ALA A 302 4.00 -35.11 -13.47
N VAL A 303 3.59 -34.30 -12.54
CA VAL A 303 2.67 -33.19 -12.75
C VAL A 303 3.33 -31.88 -12.27
N ALA A 304 3.32 -30.87 -13.10
CA ALA A 304 3.54 -29.51 -12.67
C ALA A 304 2.20 -28.94 -12.20
N LEU A 305 2.06 -28.76 -10.91
CA LEU A 305 0.97 -28.04 -10.27
C LEU A 305 1.25 -26.54 -10.37
N ALA A 306 0.27 -25.77 -10.82
CA ALA A 306 0.32 -24.32 -10.82
C ALA A 306 -0.93 -23.76 -10.14
N ALA A 307 -0.76 -22.70 -9.36
CA ALA A 307 -1.85 -21.94 -8.74
C ALA A 307 -1.58 -20.45 -8.88
N LEU A 308 -2.58 -19.69 -9.30
CA LEU A 308 -2.54 -18.23 -9.38
C LEU A 308 -3.32 -17.66 -8.21
N ALA A 309 -2.69 -16.83 -7.38
CA ALA A 309 -3.30 -16.29 -6.18
C ALA A 309 -3.07 -14.78 -6.06
N PRO A 310 -4.04 -14.01 -5.56
CA PRO A 310 -3.79 -12.63 -5.14
C PRO A 310 -2.65 -12.59 -4.12
N THR A 311 -1.82 -11.54 -4.14
CA THR A 311 -0.72 -11.38 -3.17
C THR A 311 -1.19 -11.51 -1.72
N THR A 312 -2.43 -11.07 -1.43
CA THR A 312 -3.07 -11.18 -0.11
C THR A 312 -3.34 -12.61 0.33
N HIS A 313 -3.50 -13.55 -0.62
CA HIS A 313 -3.78 -14.96 -0.36
C HIS A 313 -2.58 -15.89 -0.66
N ALA A 314 -1.51 -15.36 -1.23
CA ALA A 314 -0.34 -16.15 -1.64
C ALA A 314 0.23 -17.00 -0.48
N ALA A 315 0.27 -16.47 0.73
CA ALA A 315 0.74 -17.21 1.91
C ALA A 315 -0.17 -18.40 2.27
N ALA A 316 -1.49 -18.23 2.19
CA ALA A 316 -2.45 -19.30 2.47
C ALA A 316 -2.41 -20.39 1.38
N VAL A 317 -2.35 -19.98 0.09
CA VAL A 317 -2.23 -20.90 -1.04
C VAL A 317 -0.91 -21.67 -0.99
N ARG A 318 0.20 -21.02 -0.63
CA ARG A 318 1.50 -21.69 -0.41
C ARG A 318 1.41 -22.77 0.67
N ALA A 319 0.81 -22.44 1.80
CA ALA A 319 0.61 -23.40 2.88
C ALA A 319 -0.26 -24.59 2.43
N ALA A 320 -1.31 -24.35 1.64
CA ALA A 320 -2.15 -25.39 1.08
C ALA A 320 -1.40 -26.30 0.09
N VAL A 321 -0.51 -25.75 -0.76
CA VAL A 321 0.34 -26.57 -1.64
C VAL A 321 1.16 -27.58 -0.82
N PHE A 322 1.83 -27.14 0.24
CA PHE A 322 2.63 -28.03 1.09
C PHE A 322 1.78 -29.01 1.90
N ALA A 323 0.58 -28.63 2.31
CA ALA A 323 -0.29 -29.51 3.09
C ALA A 323 -0.99 -30.60 2.24
N LEU A 324 -1.30 -30.29 0.98
CA LEU A 324 -2.10 -31.15 0.11
C LEU A 324 -1.28 -31.98 -0.87
N THR A 325 0.03 -31.71 -0.98
CA THR A 325 0.91 -32.45 -1.89
C THR A 325 2.16 -32.97 -1.17
N SER A 326 2.89 -33.86 -1.84
CA SER A 326 4.18 -34.38 -1.36
C SER A 326 5.37 -33.45 -1.65
N THR A 327 5.15 -32.28 -2.29
CA THR A 327 6.24 -31.40 -2.65
C THR A 327 6.92 -30.80 -1.42
N ILE A 328 8.26 -30.69 -1.48
CA ILE A 328 9.09 -30.05 -0.45
C ILE A 328 9.56 -28.65 -0.87
N GLY A 329 9.14 -28.18 -2.05
CA GLY A 329 9.54 -26.87 -2.57
C GLY A 329 8.68 -26.42 -3.74
N LEU A 330 8.48 -25.12 -3.85
CA LEU A 330 7.78 -24.48 -4.95
C LEU A 330 8.55 -23.25 -5.44
N ARG A 331 8.20 -22.77 -6.62
CA ARG A 331 8.68 -21.52 -7.22
C ARG A 331 7.56 -20.51 -7.18
N GLU A 332 7.90 -19.25 -6.93
CA GLU A 332 6.97 -18.14 -7.00
C GLU A 332 7.46 -17.12 -8.02
N THR A 333 6.56 -16.68 -8.87
CA THR A 333 6.80 -15.60 -9.83
C THR A 333 5.61 -14.63 -9.81
N THR A 334 5.87 -13.37 -10.10
CA THR A 334 4.82 -12.38 -10.28
C THR A 334 4.58 -12.20 -11.78
N PRO A 335 3.54 -12.83 -12.35
CA PRO A 335 3.26 -12.73 -13.77
C PRO A 335 2.69 -11.36 -14.11
N VAL A 336 2.99 -10.87 -15.31
CA VAL A 336 2.25 -9.76 -15.90
C VAL A 336 0.98 -10.32 -16.51
N LYS A 337 -0.16 -10.10 -15.86
CA LYS A 337 -1.47 -10.53 -16.34
C LYS A 337 -2.15 -9.39 -17.10
N ARG A 338 -2.59 -9.67 -18.31
CA ARG A 338 -3.40 -8.74 -19.12
C ARG A 338 -4.78 -9.34 -19.29
N ALA A 339 -5.80 -8.63 -18.80
CA ALA A 339 -7.19 -9.05 -18.91
C ALA A 339 -7.99 -8.02 -19.68
N LEU A 340 -8.90 -8.48 -20.53
CA LEU A 340 -9.89 -7.57 -21.13
C LEU A 340 -10.81 -7.04 -20.03
N ALA A 341 -11.22 -5.79 -20.15
CA ALA A 341 -12.28 -5.24 -19.33
C ALA A 341 -13.53 -6.14 -19.45
N ARG A 342 -14.10 -6.50 -18.32
CA ARG A 342 -15.26 -7.38 -18.25
C ARG A 342 -16.27 -6.85 -17.23
N ARG A 343 -17.53 -7.18 -17.48
CA ARG A 343 -18.64 -6.98 -16.54
C ARG A 343 -19.48 -8.25 -16.48
N GLU A 344 -20.24 -8.39 -15.43
CA GLU A 344 -21.16 -9.51 -15.24
C GLU A 344 -22.60 -9.02 -15.44
N VAL A 345 -23.40 -9.83 -16.12
CA VAL A 345 -24.85 -9.64 -16.28
C VAL A 345 -25.51 -10.91 -15.77
N THR A 346 -26.49 -10.80 -14.89
CA THR A 346 -27.22 -11.96 -14.38
C THR A 346 -28.58 -12.03 -15.07
N LEU A 347 -28.86 -13.17 -15.71
CA LEU A 347 -30.14 -13.41 -16.37
C LEU A 347 -30.80 -14.67 -15.83
N PRO A 348 -32.13 -14.74 -15.76
CA PRO A 348 -32.85 -15.95 -15.36
C PRO A 348 -32.78 -17.01 -16.45
N LEU A 349 -32.42 -18.24 -16.08
CA LEU A 349 -32.42 -19.40 -16.95
C LEU A 349 -32.99 -20.61 -16.18
N HIS A 350 -34.04 -21.26 -16.69
CA HIS A 350 -34.77 -22.33 -16.00
C HIS A 350 -35.18 -21.98 -14.55
N GLY A 351 -35.54 -20.71 -14.32
CA GLY A 351 -35.96 -20.22 -13.01
C GLY A 351 -34.82 -19.95 -12.02
N GLN A 352 -33.55 -20.09 -12.45
CA GLN A 352 -32.38 -19.84 -11.63
C GLN A 352 -31.56 -18.63 -12.19
N PRO A 353 -30.90 -17.85 -11.35
CA PRO A 353 -30.01 -16.78 -11.80
C PRO A 353 -28.73 -17.40 -12.35
N VAL A 354 -28.36 -17.01 -13.59
CA VAL A 354 -27.13 -17.39 -14.26
C VAL A 354 -26.36 -16.15 -14.63
N ARG A 355 -25.10 -16.08 -14.22
CA ARG A 355 -24.18 -14.98 -14.57
C ARG A 355 -23.58 -15.20 -15.95
N PHE A 356 -23.46 -14.09 -16.68
CA PHE A 356 -22.81 -14.02 -17.97
C PHE A 356 -21.66 -13.03 -17.91
N LYS A 357 -20.46 -13.46 -18.28
CA LYS A 357 -19.30 -12.58 -18.45
C LYS A 357 -19.37 -11.93 -19.82
N VAL A 358 -19.42 -10.60 -19.82
CA VAL A 358 -19.38 -9.77 -21.02
C VAL A 358 -18.00 -9.13 -21.09
N SER A 359 -17.26 -9.36 -22.16
CA SER A 359 -15.89 -8.87 -22.34
C SER A 359 -15.57 -8.48 -23.78
N GLY A 360 -14.45 -7.77 -23.96
CA GLY A 360 -14.01 -7.29 -25.26
C GLY A 360 -14.64 -5.95 -25.67
N PRO A 361 -14.18 -5.37 -26.81
CA PRO A 361 -14.75 -4.15 -27.34
C PRO A 361 -16.26 -4.32 -27.55
N ASP A 362 -17.04 -3.37 -27.07
CA ASP A 362 -18.50 -3.32 -27.19
C ASP A 362 -19.24 -4.59 -26.76
N GLY A 363 -18.67 -5.38 -25.84
CA GLY A 363 -19.29 -6.62 -25.36
C GLY A 363 -19.24 -7.76 -26.38
N ALA A 364 -18.21 -7.78 -27.23
CA ALA A 364 -18.08 -8.74 -28.33
C ALA A 364 -18.14 -10.24 -27.91
N THR A 365 -17.79 -10.52 -26.66
CA THR A 365 -17.82 -11.89 -26.10
C THR A 365 -18.73 -11.94 -24.89
N VAL A 366 -19.71 -12.85 -24.95
CA VAL A 366 -20.63 -13.16 -23.86
C VAL A 366 -20.55 -14.65 -23.55
N THR A 367 -20.19 -14.99 -22.31
CA THR A 367 -20.01 -16.38 -21.89
C THR A 367 -20.76 -16.65 -20.58
N PRO A 368 -21.64 -17.67 -20.51
CA PRO A 368 -22.30 -18.05 -19.27
C PRO A 368 -21.31 -18.68 -18.27
N GLU A 369 -21.50 -18.42 -16.99
CA GLU A 369 -20.76 -19.09 -15.92
C GLU A 369 -21.21 -20.56 -15.81
N TYR A 370 -20.29 -21.49 -16.09
CA TYR A 370 -20.61 -22.92 -16.11
C TYR A 370 -21.16 -23.45 -14.79
N ARG A 371 -20.65 -22.99 -13.65
CA ARG A 371 -21.13 -23.39 -12.32
C ARG A 371 -22.60 -23.02 -12.12
N ASP A 372 -23.02 -21.85 -12.56
CA ASP A 372 -24.41 -21.40 -12.46
C ASP A 372 -25.31 -22.20 -13.41
N VAL A 373 -24.82 -22.49 -14.61
CA VAL A 373 -25.52 -23.37 -15.59
C VAL A 373 -25.72 -24.79 -15.02
N ALA A 374 -24.68 -25.37 -14.40
CA ALA A 374 -24.76 -26.68 -13.78
C ALA A 374 -25.72 -26.70 -12.58
N ALA A 375 -25.72 -25.65 -11.77
CA ALA A 375 -26.68 -25.49 -10.66
C ALA A 375 -28.13 -25.36 -11.18
N ALA A 376 -28.34 -24.55 -12.22
CA ALA A 376 -29.65 -24.41 -12.86
C ALA A 376 -30.16 -25.74 -13.44
N ALA A 377 -29.27 -26.50 -14.08
CA ALA A 377 -29.58 -27.84 -14.62
C ALA A 377 -30.01 -28.79 -13.50
N THR A 378 -29.28 -28.81 -12.38
CA THR A 378 -29.59 -29.67 -11.22
C THR A 378 -30.95 -29.25 -10.64
N ALA A 379 -31.22 -27.97 -10.45
CA ALA A 379 -32.47 -27.48 -9.90
C ALA A 379 -33.69 -27.77 -10.80
N ALA A 380 -33.48 -27.73 -12.13
CA ALA A 380 -34.53 -27.96 -13.11
C ALA A 380 -34.72 -29.49 -13.42
N GLY A 381 -33.82 -30.37 -12.97
CA GLY A 381 -33.85 -31.79 -13.35
C GLY A 381 -33.57 -32.03 -14.86
N VAL A 382 -32.86 -31.11 -15.51
CA VAL A 382 -32.57 -31.14 -16.95
C VAL A 382 -31.08 -31.45 -17.17
N PRO A 383 -30.72 -32.23 -18.17
CA PRO A 383 -29.32 -32.48 -18.47
C PRO A 383 -28.52 -31.19 -18.73
N VAL A 384 -27.35 -31.03 -18.06
CA VAL A 384 -26.52 -29.82 -18.13
C VAL A 384 -26.23 -29.37 -19.57
N ARG A 385 -26.03 -30.33 -20.52
CA ARG A 385 -25.77 -30.00 -21.93
C ARG A 385 -26.91 -29.20 -22.59
N LEU A 386 -28.17 -29.44 -22.20
CA LEU A 386 -29.32 -28.75 -22.74
C LEU A 386 -29.43 -27.34 -22.16
N VAL A 387 -29.26 -27.22 -20.83
CA VAL A 387 -29.25 -25.91 -20.17
C VAL A 387 -28.07 -25.04 -20.65
N LEU A 388 -26.92 -25.66 -20.99
CA LEU A 388 -25.79 -24.95 -21.57
C LEU A 388 -26.12 -24.42 -22.99
N GLN A 389 -26.86 -25.19 -23.82
CA GLN A 389 -27.32 -24.73 -25.13
C GLN A 389 -28.27 -23.53 -25.00
N ASP A 390 -29.19 -23.57 -24.04
CA ASP A 390 -30.11 -22.47 -23.75
C ASP A 390 -29.34 -21.24 -23.25
N ALA A 391 -28.34 -21.44 -22.37
CA ALA A 391 -27.46 -20.37 -21.91
C ALA A 391 -26.67 -19.72 -23.05
N GLN A 392 -26.17 -20.51 -24.01
CA GLN A 392 -25.47 -20.01 -25.19
C GLN A 392 -26.39 -19.23 -26.12
N ALA A 393 -27.64 -19.67 -26.30
CA ALA A 393 -28.64 -18.93 -27.05
C ALA A 393 -28.97 -17.59 -26.38
N LEU A 394 -29.11 -17.59 -25.05
CA LEU A 394 -29.33 -16.36 -24.27
C LEU A 394 -28.13 -15.40 -24.37
N ALA A 395 -26.90 -15.91 -24.32
CA ALA A 395 -25.68 -15.15 -24.51
C ALA A 395 -25.63 -14.48 -25.90
N ALA A 396 -26.07 -15.19 -26.95
CA ALA A 396 -26.11 -14.64 -28.30
C ALA A 396 -27.10 -13.46 -28.39
N ARG A 397 -28.27 -13.55 -27.77
CA ARG A 397 -29.27 -12.50 -27.70
C ARG A 397 -28.80 -11.29 -26.88
N LEU A 398 -28.12 -11.53 -25.75
CA LEU A 398 -27.51 -10.46 -24.96
C LEU A 398 -26.44 -9.69 -25.76
N ARG A 399 -25.61 -10.43 -26.51
CA ARG A 399 -24.63 -9.83 -27.43
C ARG A 399 -25.26 -9.00 -28.55
N ALA A 400 -26.41 -9.43 -29.06
CA ALA A 400 -27.16 -8.70 -30.10
C ALA A 400 -27.89 -7.46 -29.55
N GLY A 401 -27.85 -7.21 -28.24
CA GLY A 401 -28.61 -6.10 -27.63
C GLY A 401 -30.14 -6.32 -27.56
N GLU A 402 -30.59 -7.57 -27.74
CA GLU A 402 -32.01 -7.92 -27.69
C GLU A 402 -32.57 -8.08 -26.28
N LEU A 403 -31.69 -8.03 -25.28
CA LEU A 403 -32.05 -8.18 -23.89
C LEU A 403 -31.60 -6.96 -23.10
N PRO A 404 -32.42 -6.44 -22.15
CA PRO A 404 -32.00 -5.36 -21.29
C PRO A 404 -30.82 -5.84 -20.40
N GLU A 405 -29.84 -5.00 -20.23
CA GLU A 405 -28.82 -5.13 -19.19
C GLU A 405 -29.49 -4.79 -17.86
N ALA A 406 -29.80 -5.81 -17.04
CA ALA A 406 -30.41 -5.64 -15.72
C ALA A 406 -29.38 -5.17 -14.69
#